data_43341b833dc4a006ed02b453f87b31b2
#
_entry.id   43341b833dc4a006ed02b453f87b31b2
#
_cell.length_a   1.000
_cell.length_b   1.000
_cell.length_c   1.000
_cell.angle_alpha   90.00
_cell.angle_beta   90.00
_cell.angle_gamma   90.00
#
_symmetry.space_group_name_H-M   'P 1'
#
loop_
_entity.id
_entity.type
_entity.pdbx_description
1 polymer ?
#
loop_
_entity_poly.entity_id
_entity_poly.type
_entity_poly.pdbx_seq_one_letter_code
_entity_poly.pdbx_strand_id
1 'polypeptide(L)'
;MLPAQPDDQASQCTQEAWTLAFGRNPNVGDARGRAIKAIETLLKPIVSPKNNKATIGSMTNELRQAPDKWECKLADRVYNVNGEINSKRGIEVLIDALATIGYQPDRHGSDQPQDVDEATARSVLFLATTVVGWLRDGTPRTIDSIEK
;
A
#
# COMPACT_ATOMS: atom_id res chain seq x y z
N MET A 1 27.43 0.29 14.44
CA MET A 1 26.37 0.85 13.56
C MET A 1 25.07 0.09 13.82
N LEU A 2 24.05 0.78 14.25
CA LEU A 2 22.74 0.16 14.47
C LEU A 2 22.08 -0.13 13.11
N PRO A 3 21.38 -1.27 12.95
CA PRO A 3 20.65 -1.54 11.71
C PRO A 3 19.58 -0.46 11.49
N ALA A 4 19.37 -0.09 10.22
CA ALA A 4 18.35 0.88 9.86
C ALA A 4 16.97 0.39 10.30
N GLN A 5 16.20 1.24 10.95
CA GLN A 5 14.82 0.92 11.32
C GLN A 5 13.95 0.87 10.06
N PRO A 6 12.87 0.05 10.05
CA PRO A 6 11.97 0.00 8.89
C PRO A 6 11.44 1.37 8.47
N ASP A 7 11.19 2.25 9.41
CA ASP A 7 10.72 3.61 9.12
C ASP A 7 11.76 4.41 8.34
N ASP A 8 13.04 4.29 8.68
CA ASP A 8 14.13 4.97 7.98
C ASP A 8 14.28 4.47 6.53
N GLN A 9 14.17 3.16 6.34
CA GLN A 9 14.21 2.55 5.01
C GLN A 9 13.01 2.98 4.16
N ALA A 10 11.83 3.01 4.76
CA ALA A 10 10.62 3.45 4.08
C ALA A 10 10.71 4.92 3.67
N SER A 11 11.26 5.78 4.54
CA SER A 11 11.48 7.19 4.24
C SER A 11 12.43 7.37 3.06
N GLN A 12 13.53 6.62 3.06
CA GLN A 12 14.50 6.66 1.97
C GLN A 12 13.88 6.21 0.65
N CYS A 13 13.14 5.10 0.66
CA CYS A 13 12.46 4.59 -0.53
C CYS A 13 11.42 5.59 -1.06
N THR A 14 10.68 6.25 -0.17
CA THR A 14 9.70 7.27 -0.54
C THR A 14 10.38 8.47 -1.19
N GLN A 15 11.48 8.96 -0.63
CA GLN A 15 12.25 10.07 -1.21
C GLN A 15 12.82 9.71 -2.58
N GLU A 16 13.36 8.51 -2.73
CA GLU A 16 13.87 8.02 -4.01
C GLU A 16 12.75 7.92 -5.05
N ALA A 17 11.55 7.46 -4.64
CA ALA A 17 10.39 7.39 -5.52
C ALA A 17 10.01 8.77 -6.06
N TRP A 18 9.96 9.78 -5.18
CA TRP A 18 9.65 11.16 -5.57
C TRP A 18 10.71 11.73 -6.51
N THR A 19 11.99 11.51 -6.23
CA THR A 19 13.08 11.94 -7.09
C THR A 19 12.99 11.31 -8.47
N LEU A 20 12.68 10.01 -8.53
CA LEU A 20 12.53 9.29 -9.78
C LEU A 20 11.31 9.75 -10.59
N ALA A 21 10.24 10.14 -9.91
CA ALA A 21 9.01 10.57 -10.59
C ALA A 21 9.09 12.03 -11.10
N PHE A 22 9.73 12.91 -10.34
CA PHE A 22 9.70 14.37 -10.56
C PHE A 22 11.07 15.01 -10.79
N GLY A 23 12.13 14.21 -10.85
CA GLY A 23 13.49 14.71 -11.09
C GLY A 23 13.72 15.06 -12.56
N ARG A 24 14.98 15.38 -12.87
CA ARG A 24 15.37 15.81 -14.23
C ARG A 24 15.18 14.73 -15.29
N ASN A 25 15.37 13.47 -14.91
CA ASN A 25 15.21 12.33 -15.80
C ASN A 25 14.16 11.40 -15.21
N PRO A 26 12.86 11.70 -15.40
CA PRO A 26 11.81 10.90 -14.77
C PRO A 26 11.85 9.43 -15.18
N ASN A 27 11.76 8.54 -14.18
CA ASN A 27 11.58 7.11 -14.40
C ASN A 27 10.43 6.64 -13.52
N VAL A 28 9.21 6.68 -14.06
CA VAL A 28 7.98 6.39 -13.33
C VAL A 28 7.86 4.91 -12.94
N GLY A 29 8.43 4.00 -13.73
CA GLY A 29 8.46 2.57 -13.40
C GLY A 29 9.29 2.29 -12.16
N ASP A 30 10.49 2.83 -12.10
CA ASP A 30 11.37 2.69 -10.93
C ASP A 30 10.80 3.43 -9.71
N ALA A 31 10.17 4.59 -9.93
CA ALA A 31 9.48 5.33 -8.88
C ALA A 31 8.43 4.48 -8.20
N ARG A 32 7.59 3.80 -8.99
CA ARG A 32 6.56 2.89 -8.47
C ARG A 32 7.17 1.75 -7.67
N GLY A 33 8.23 1.14 -8.18
CA GLY A 33 8.94 0.06 -7.48
C GLY A 33 9.47 0.48 -6.12
N ARG A 34 10.02 1.69 -6.02
CA ARG A 34 10.51 2.25 -4.75
C ARG A 34 9.35 2.54 -3.78
N ALA A 35 8.24 3.06 -4.27
CA ALA A 35 7.05 3.29 -3.46
C ALA A 35 6.48 1.99 -2.89
N ILE A 36 6.40 0.95 -3.71
CA ILE A 36 5.97 -0.39 -3.27
C ILE A 36 6.91 -0.93 -2.19
N LYS A 37 8.21 -0.77 -2.38
CA LYS A 37 9.20 -1.22 -1.39
C LYS A 37 9.04 -0.52 -0.05
N ALA A 38 8.74 0.78 -0.05
CA ALA A 38 8.45 1.53 1.16
C ALA A 38 7.26 0.93 1.92
N ILE A 39 6.18 0.64 1.21
CA ILE A 39 4.98 0.03 1.78
C ILE A 39 5.30 -1.37 2.33
N GLU A 40 5.97 -2.21 1.56
CA GLU A 40 6.33 -3.55 1.99
C GLU A 40 7.20 -3.54 3.25
N THR A 41 8.13 -2.61 3.33
CA THR A 41 9.01 -2.45 4.49
C THR A 41 8.22 -2.15 5.77
N LEU A 42 7.21 -1.29 5.69
CA LEU A 42 6.38 -0.92 6.84
C LEU A 42 5.29 -1.96 7.15
N LEU A 43 4.75 -2.61 6.12
CA LEU A 43 3.63 -3.53 6.27
C LEU A 43 4.04 -4.91 6.76
N LYS A 44 5.21 -5.41 6.35
CA LYS A 44 5.71 -6.74 6.73
C LYS A 44 5.69 -7.01 8.23
N PRO A 45 6.25 -6.14 9.08
CA PRO A 45 6.24 -6.38 10.53
C PRO A 45 4.84 -6.47 11.11
N ILE A 46 3.86 -5.86 10.45
CA ILE A 46 2.46 -5.81 10.91
C ILE A 46 1.70 -7.06 10.45
N VAL A 47 1.79 -7.39 9.16
CA VAL A 47 0.93 -8.41 8.53
C VAL A 47 1.62 -9.77 8.43
N SER A 48 2.88 -9.79 8.06
CA SER A 48 3.62 -11.03 7.77
C SER A 48 5.00 -11.04 8.41
N PRO A 49 5.11 -10.89 9.74
CA PRO A 49 6.40 -10.71 10.42
C PRO A 49 7.33 -11.91 10.27
N LYS A 50 6.80 -13.09 9.97
CA LYS A 50 7.59 -14.33 9.83
C LYS A 50 7.88 -14.70 8.38
N ASN A 51 7.40 -13.91 7.41
CA ASN A 51 7.59 -14.20 5.99
C ASN A 51 8.48 -13.16 5.32
N ASN A 52 9.76 -13.47 5.18
CA ASN A 52 10.74 -12.59 4.54
C ASN A 52 10.46 -12.33 3.06
N LYS A 53 9.64 -13.17 2.44
CA LYS A 53 9.31 -13.08 1.01
C LYS A 53 7.94 -12.44 0.77
N ALA A 54 7.31 -11.91 1.81
CA ALA A 54 6.01 -11.26 1.67
C ALA A 54 6.09 -10.07 0.69
N THR A 55 5.12 -10.01 -0.19
CA THR A 55 4.97 -8.93 -1.17
C THR A 55 3.71 -8.13 -0.86
N ILE A 56 3.57 -6.96 -1.48
CA ILE A 56 2.34 -6.17 -1.36
C ILE A 56 1.10 -7.00 -1.74
N GLY A 57 1.21 -7.83 -2.79
CA GLY A 57 0.12 -8.70 -3.22
C GLY A 57 -0.23 -9.77 -2.20
N SER A 58 0.77 -10.48 -1.65
CA SER A 58 0.52 -11.51 -0.65
C SER A 58 -0.04 -10.94 0.64
N MET A 59 0.45 -9.78 1.07
CA MET A 59 -0.04 -9.12 2.28
C MET A 59 -1.44 -8.56 2.10
N THR A 60 -1.76 -8.03 0.92
CA THR A 60 -3.12 -7.61 0.58
C THR A 60 -4.09 -8.77 0.70
N ASN A 61 -3.70 -9.95 0.20
CA ASN A 61 -4.52 -11.15 0.31
C ASN A 61 -4.71 -11.61 1.76
N GLU A 62 -3.68 -11.53 2.59
CA GLU A 62 -3.80 -11.85 4.02
C GLU A 62 -4.82 -10.93 4.72
N LEU A 63 -4.77 -9.64 4.44
CA LEU A 63 -5.74 -8.69 4.99
C LEU A 63 -7.16 -9.01 4.51
N ARG A 64 -7.30 -9.37 3.23
CA ARG A 64 -8.60 -9.68 2.63
C ARG A 64 -9.23 -10.94 3.19
N GLN A 65 -8.41 -11.95 3.54
CA GLN A 65 -8.88 -13.23 4.06
C GLN A 65 -9.40 -13.14 5.50
N ALA A 66 -8.91 -12.21 6.28
CA ALA A 66 -9.27 -12.08 7.69
C ALA A 66 -9.46 -10.60 8.09
N PRO A 67 -10.41 -9.90 7.45
CA PRO A 67 -10.59 -8.47 7.69
C PRO A 67 -11.00 -8.14 9.13
N ASP A 68 -11.67 -9.05 9.82
CA ASP A 68 -12.12 -8.86 11.20
C ASP A 68 -10.99 -8.87 12.22
N LYS A 69 -9.83 -9.34 11.83
CA LYS A 69 -8.63 -9.37 12.68
C LYS A 69 -7.99 -7.99 12.85
N TRP A 70 -8.30 -7.07 11.96
CA TRP A 70 -7.60 -5.80 11.84
C TRP A 70 -8.48 -4.61 12.20
N GLU A 71 -7.91 -3.68 12.96
CA GLU A 71 -8.49 -2.37 13.18
C GLU A 71 -7.79 -1.35 12.26
N CYS A 72 -8.59 -0.47 11.70
CA CYS A 72 -8.12 0.61 10.84
C CYS A 72 -8.65 1.93 11.38
N LYS A 73 -7.80 2.96 11.45
CA LYS A 73 -8.22 4.29 11.89
C LYS A 73 -9.14 5.00 10.89
N LEU A 74 -9.17 4.51 9.65
CA LEU A 74 -10.18 4.97 8.68
C LEU A 74 -11.55 4.49 9.15
N ALA A 75 -12.48 5.42 9.25
CA ALA A 75 -13.81 5.11 9.76
C ALA A 75 -14.60 4.20 8.81
N ASP A 76 -15.36 3.29 9.40
CA ASP A 76 -16.39 2.57 8.67
C ASP A 76 -17.48 3.56 8.30
N ARG A 77 -18.06 3.41 7.13
CA ARG A 77 -19.13 4.31 6.68
C ARG A 77 -20.32 3.52 6.14
N VAL A 78 -21.49 4.10 6.36
CA VAL A 78 -22.75 3.61 5.80
C VAL A 78 -23.25 4.66 4.83
N TYR A 79 -23.72 4.24 3.68
CA TYR A 79 -24.17 5.17 2.64
C TYR A 79 -25.35 4.57 1.88
N ASN A 80 -26.14 5.44 1.26
CA ASN A 80 -27.32 5.05 0.50
C ASN A 80 -27.06 5.25 -1.00
N VAL A 81 -27.33 4.21 -1.77
CA VAL A 81 -27.27 4.26 -3.24
C VAL A 81 -28.61 3.78 -3.76
N ASN A 82 -29.35 4.67 -4.40
CA ASN A 82 -30.66 4.36 -5.02
C ASN A 82 -31.63 3.65 -4.06
N GLY A 83 -31.67 4.06 -2.80
CA GLY A 83 -32.57 3.48 -1.78
C GLY A 83 -32.01 2.25 -1.06
N GLU A 84 -30.84 1.75 -1.47
CA GLU A 84 -30.18 0.63 -0.80
C GLU A 84 -29.10 1.12 0.15
N ILE A 85 -29.10 0.55 1.36
CA ILE A 85 -28.09 0.86 2.36
C ILE A 85 -26.88 -0.03 2.13
N ASN A 86 -25.72 0.60 1.95
CA ASN A 86 -24.43 -0.07 1.76
C ASN A 86 -23.48 0.34 2.88
N SER A 87 -22.47 -0.49 3.11
CA SER A 87 -21.41 -0.17 4.07
C SER A 87 -20.04 -0.44 3.47
N LYS A 88 -19.07 0.33 3.91
CA LYS A 88 -17.65 0.14 3.54
C LYS A 88 -16.84 0.26 4.82
N ARG A 89 -16.09 -0.79 5.13
CA ARG A 89 -15.22 -0.80 6.32
C ARG A 89 -13.92 -0.05 6.02
N GLY A 90 -13.36 0.60 7.03
CA GLY A 90 -12.08 1.29 6.88
C GLY A 90 -10.97 0.38 6.39
N ILE A 91 -10.91 -0.87 6.87
CA ILE A 91 -9.92 -1.84 6.41
C ILE A 91 -10.07 -2.17 4.92
N GLU A 92 -11.29 -2.16 4.39
CA GLU A 92 -11.53 -2.40 2.96
C GLU A 92 -10.95 -1.27 2.10
N VAL A 93 -10.99 -0.03 2.58
CA VAL A 93 -10.39 1.11 1.89
C VAL A 93 -8.87 0.93 1.80
N LEU A 94 -8.23 0.51 2.89
CA LEU A 94 -6.80 0.20 2.89
C LEU A 94 -6.48 -0.95 1.91
N ILE A 95 -7.26 -2.01 1.94
CA ILE A 95 -7.09 -3.16 1.03
C ILE A 95 -7.21 -2.71 -0.43
N ASP A 96 -8.22 -1.91 -0.75
CA ASP A 96 -8.42 -1.38 -2.11
C ASP A 96 -7.24 -0.51 -2.55
N ALA A 97 -6.72 0.33 -1.66
CA ALA A 97 -5.55 1.16 -1.95
C ALA A 97 -4.31 0.30 -2.25
N LEU A 98 -4.04 -0.69 -1.40
CA LEU A 98 -2.91 -1.61 -1.60
C LEU A 98 -3.05 -2.41 -2.90
N ALA A 99 -4.25 -2.89 -3.20
CA ALA A 99 -4.53 -3.62 -4.44
C ALA A 99 -4.32 -2.73 -5.67
N THR A 100 -4.72 -1.47 -5.60
CA THR A 100 -4.55 -0.50 -6.68
C THR A 100 -3.07 -0.20 -6.92
N ILE A 101 -2.30 0.03 -5.86
CA ILE A 101 -0.86 0.30 -5.94
C ILE A 101 -0.11 -0.92 -6.51
N GLY A 102 -0.47 -2.11 -6.06
CA GLY A 102 0.17 -3.36 -6.47
C GLY A 102 -0.28 -3.89 -7.81
N TYR A 103 -1.32 -3.31 -8.42
CA TYR A 103 -1.85 -3.80 -9.69
C TYR A 103 -0.87 -3.57 -10.83
N GLN A 104 -0.56 -4.65 -11.56
CA GLN A 104 0.30 -4.61 -12.74
C GLN A 104 -0.44 -5.22 -13.92
N PRO A 105 -0.96 -4.40 -14.85
CA PRO A 105 -1.70 -4.92 -16.01
C PRO A 105 -0.85 -5.82 -16.90
N ASP A 106 0.48 -5.66 -16.91
CA ASP A 106 1.39 -6.39 -17.78
C ASP A 106 1.56 -7.87 -17.43
N ARG A 107 1.11 -8.31 -16.26
CA ARG A 107 1.27 -9.70 -15.82
C ARG A 107 0.24 -10.66 -16.40
N HIS A 108 -0.75 -10.16 -17.12
CA HIS A 108 -1.86 -10.96 -17.61
C HIS A 108 -1.84 -11.23 -19.12
N GLY A 109 -0.65 -11.34 -19.71
CA GLY A 109 -0.50 -11.97 -21.03
C GLY A 109 -0.83 -11.10 -22.24
N SER A 110 -0.70 -9.79 -22.16
CA SER A 110 -0.63 -8.98 -23.35
C SER A 110 0.81 -9.03 -23.88
N ASP A 111 0.97 -9.41 -25.13
CA ASP A 111 2.27 -9.48 -25.82
C ASP A 111 2.93 -8.10 -26.03
N GLN A 112 2.30 -7.03 -25.53
CA GLN A 112 2.84 -5.67 -25.62
C GLN A 112 2.93 -5.06 -24.22
N PRO A 113 4.13 -4.60 -23.80
CA PRO A 113 4.25 -3.81 -22.59
C PRO A 113 3.40 -2.55 -22.79
N GLN A 114 2.32 -2.44 -22.00
CA GLN A 114 1.57 -1.20 -21.95
C GLN A 114 2.42 -0.20 -21.16
N ASP A 115 2.87 0.84 -21.82
CA ASP A 115 3.47 1.97 -21.16
C ASP A 115 2.43 2.54 -20.20
N VAL A 116 2.69 2.40 -18.90
CA VAL A 116 1.85 3.05 -17.91
C VAL A 116 2.00 4.54 -18.13
N ASP A 117 0.90 5.21 -18.47
CA ASP A 117 0.84 6.65 -18.61
C ASP A 117 1.48 7.32 -17.37
N GLU A 118 2.33 8.32 -17.60
CA GLU A 118 2.98 9.08 -16.51
C GLU A 118 1.99 9.63 -15.49
N ALA A 119 0.84 10.11 -15.94
CA ALA A 119 -0.20 10.63 -15.06
C ALA A 119 -0.73 9.55 -14.13
N THR A 120 -0.98 8.34 -14.65
CA THR A 120 -1.42 7.19 -13.86
C THR A 120 -0.34 6.78 -12.85
N ALA A 121 0.92 6.73 -13.28
CA ALA A 121 2.03 6.38 -12.39
C ALA A 121 2.22 7.39 -11.26
N ARG A 122 2.08 8.69 -11.55
CA ARG A 122 2.13 9.74 -10.51
C ARG A 122 0.98 9.62 -9.53
N SER A 123 -0.22 9.30 -10.03
CA SER A 123 -1.41 9.09 -9.17
C SER A 123 -1.19 7.93 -8.20
N VAL A 124 -0.59 6.84 -8.68
CA VAL A 124 -0.21 5.70 -7.82
C VAL A 124 0.81 6.15 -6.76
N LEU A 125 1.78 6.99 -7.13
CA LEU A 125 2.75 7.52 -6.17
C LEU A 125 2.09 8.38 -5.08
N PHE A 126 1.13 9.23 -5.43
CA PHE A 126 0.38 10.01 -4.44
C PHE A 126 -0.39 9.10 -3.50
N LEU A 127 -1.05 8.07 -4.03
CA LEU A 127 -1.77 7.10 -3.21
C LEU A 127 -0.80 6.33 -2.30
N ALA A 128 0.33 5.88 -2.84
CA ALA A 128 1.35 5.17 -2.07
C ALA A 128 1.90 6.01 -0.91
N THR A 129 2.14 7.30 -1.16
CA THR A 129 2.60 8.24 -0.13
C THR A 129 1.56 8.36 1.00
N THR A 130 0.28 8.41 0.66
CA THR A 130 -0.82 8.42 1.63
C THR A 130 -0.83 7.15 2.46
N VAL A 131 -0.70 5.99 1.81
CA VAL A 131 -0.65 4.69 2.51
C VAL A 131 0.55 4.62 3.46
N VAL A 132 1.73 5.07 3.04
CA VAL A 132 2.91 5.15 3.91
C VAL A 132 2.60 5.97 5.16
N GLY A 133 1.90 7.09 5.00
CA GLY A 133 1.45 7.90 6.13
C GLY A 133 0.54 7.13 7.08
N TRP A 134 -0.44 6.40 6.57
CA TRP A 134 -1.33 5.56 7.39
C TRP A 134 -0.54 4.49 8.16
N LEU A 135 0.40 3.81 7.49
CA LEU A 135 1.20 2.75 8.13
C LEU A 135 2.08 3.30 9.26
N ARG A 136 2.67 4.47 9.08
CA ARG A 136 3.45 5.13 10.13
C ARG A 136 2.59 5.55 11.31
N ASP A 137 1.34 5.89 11.07
CA ASP A 137 0.40 6.28 12.11
C ASP A 137 -0.26 5.09 12.81
N GLY A 138 0.21 3.87 12.54
CA GLY A 138 -0.26 2.66 13.20
C GLY A 138 -1.52 2.05 12.62
N THR A 139 -1.80 2.27 11.35
CA THR A 139 -2.94 1.69 10.64
C THR A 139 -2.41 0.77 9.52
N PRO A 140 -2.79 -0.50 9.43
CA PRO A 140 -3.68 -1.25 10.32
C PRO A 140 -2.94 -1.78 11.56
N ARG A 141 -3.70 -2.24 12.54
CA ARG A 141 -3.16 -2.98 13.69
C ARG A 141 -4.08 -4.13 14.04
N THR A 142 -3.55 -5.14 14.72
CA THR A 142 -4.39 -6.25 15.17
C THR A 142 -5.28 -5.81 16.33
N ILE A 143 -6.51 -6.30 16.37
CA ILE A 143 -7.45 -5.99 17.45
C ILE A 143 -6.88 -6.46 18.80
N ASP A 144 -6.20 -7.61 18.83
CA ASP A 144 -5.59 -8.16 20.04
C ASP A 144 -4.53 -7.23 20.67
N SER A 145 -3.87 -6.38 19.86
CA SER A 145 -2.86 -5.45 20.36
C SER A 145 -3.45 -4.26 21.11
N ILE A 146 -4.77 -4.04 21.02
CA ILE A 146 -5.49 -2.92 21.64
C ILE A 146 -5.89 -3.26 23.06
N GLU A 147 -6.15 -4.54 23.35
CA GLU A 147 -6.59 -5.03 24.66
C GLU A 147 -5.43 -5.16 25.66
N LYS A 148 -4.21 -4.91 25.21
CA LYS A 148 -3.02 -4.87 26.03
C LYS A 148 -2.57 -3.43 26.23
#